data_67d59b311482ac5c03fa7b3534b0796a
#
_entry.id   67d59b311482ac5c03fa7b3534b0796a
#
_cell.length_a   1.000
_cell.length_b   1.000
_cell.length_c   1.000
_cell.angle_alpha   90.00
_cell.angle_beta   90.00
_cell.angle_gamma   90.00
#
_symmetry.space_group_name_H-M   'P 1'
#
loop_
_entity.id
_entity.type
_entity.pdbx_description
1 polymer ?
#
loop_
_entity_poly.entity_id
_entity_poly.type
_entity_poly.pdbx_seq_one_letter_code
_entity_poly.pdbx_strand_id
1 'polypeptide(L)'
;MSRLASRILFCVVLALPVSSRAATDIAAACGAPDEFITSDEALAQVSAAISAGGPVDILAIGSATTIGAVTAAGASASAAQGAFPYRMTHALQAAVPKVQFRLTVRGGRGLTAEEMLPLLEAALKQQHYQLVLWQTGTVEAVRGLRPDGLLELLHTGADLVRSTGGDLVLIDPQFSRFLRANTDVDAYLGVMQQVATMPGVSLFRRFDLMRAWANDGGIDLERAPKAERDKALDDLNDCLGQALARFVLSGVDVLKK
;
A
#
# COMPACT_ATOMS: atom_id res chain seq x y z
N MET A 1 12.72 -73.71 -5.45
CA MET A 1 12.97 -72.67 -4.41
C MET A 1 13.24 -71.38 -5.12
N SER A 2 12.18 -70.55 -5.29
CA SER A 2 12.23 -69.30 -6.10
C SER A 2 12.25 -68.13 -5.12
N ARG A 3 13.27 -67.27 -5.23
CA ARG A 3 13.38 -66.03 -4.44
C ARG A 3 12.81 -64.85 -5.24
N LEU A 4 11.65 -64.34 -4.83
CA LEU A 4 11.10 -63.06 -5.30
C LEU A 4 11.90 -61.90 -4.69
N ALA A 5 12.53 -61.07 -5.52
CA ALA A 5 13.12 -59.79 -5.11
C ALA A 5 12.10 -58.65 -5.30
N SER A 6 11.62 -58.10 -4.18
CA SER A 6 10.74 -56.95 -4.19
C SER A 6 11.54 -55.66 -4.42
N ARG A 7 11.28 -54.95 -5.53
CA ARG A 7 11.83 -53.65 -5.84
C ARG A 7 10.91 -52.56 -5.29
N ILE A 8 11.36 -51.87 -4.25
CA ILE A 8 10.68 -50.68 -3.70
C ILE A 8 11.07 -49.48 -4.57
N LEU A 9 10.08 -48.91 -5.24
CA LEU A 9 10.22 -47.72 -6.06
C LEU A 9 10.04 -46.51 -5.16
N PHE A 10 11.13 -45.77 -4.92
CA PHE A 10 11.07 -44.49 -4.17
C PHE A 10 10.65 -43.38 -5.14
N CYS A 11 9.40 -42.90 -5.03
CA CYS A 11 8.97 -41.65 -5.69
C CYS A 11 9.46 -40.43 -4.90
N VAL A 12 10.52 -39.79 -5.41
CA VAL A 12 10.92 -38.47 -4.92
C VAL A 12 9.99 -37.42 -5.52
N VAL A 13 9.11 -36.86 -4.70
CA VAL A 13 8.28 -35.72 -5.09
C VAL A 13 9.13 -34.47 -4.96
N LEU A 14 9.58 -33.92 -6.08
CA LEU A 14 10.20 -32.60 -6.15
C LEU A 14 9.12 -31.54 -5.94
N ALA A 15 9.09 -30.94 -4.76
CA ALA A 15 8.31 -29.73 -4.49
C ALA A 15 9.00 -28.53 -5.17
N LEU A 16 8.43 -28.06 -6.27
CA LEU A 16 8.86 -26.83 -6.93
C LEU A 16 8.36 -25.61 -6.13
N PRO A 17 9.19 -24.58 -5.89
CA PRO A 17 8.76 -23.34 -5.26
C PRO A 17 7.87 -22.54 -6.23
N VAL A 18 6.59 -22.41 -5.93
CA VAL A 18 5.58 -21.70 -6.76
C VAL A 18 5.61 -20.16 -6.54
N SER A 19 6.50 -19.64 -5.66
CA SER A 19 6.35 -18.28 -5.12
C SER A 19 6.87 -17.12 -6.00
N SER A 20 7.65 -17.35 -7.07
CA SER A 20 8.28 -16.21 -7.77
C SER A 20 7.50 -15.66 -8.98
N ARG A 21 6.47 -16.35 -9.46
CA ARG A 21 5.74 -15.92 -10.65
C ARG A 21 4.65 -14.88 -10.40
N ALA A 22 3.92 -14.97 -9.30
CA ALA A 22 2.80 -14.08 -9.00
C ALA A 22 3.22 -12.60 -8.78
N ALA A 23 4.37 -12.38 -8.13
CA ALA A 23 4.88 -11.03 -7.90
C ALA A 23 5.37 -10.34 -9.18
N THR A 24 5.85 -11.10 -10.17
CA THR A 24 6.35 -10.57 -11.45
C THR A 24 5.19 -10.15 -12.38
N ASP A 25 4.08 -10.89 -12.36
CA ASP A 25 2.92 -10.60 -13.21
C ASP A 25 2.16 -9.32 -12.79
N ILE A 26 2.12 -8.99 -11.48
CA ILE A 26 1.48 -7.77 -10.98
C ILE A 26 2.16 -6.50 -11.51
N ALA A 27 3.49 -6.46 -11.59
CA ALA A 27 4.23 -5.27 -12.05
C ALA A 27 4.17 -5.08 -13.57
N ALA A 28 4.10 -6.14 -14.35
CA ALA A 28 4.04 -6.08 -15.80
C ALA A 28 2.73 -5.46 -16.30
N ALA A 29 1.63 -5.63 -15.56
CA ALA A 29 0.30 -5.16 -15.96
C ALA A 29 0.18 -3.63 -16.04
N CYS A 30 0.94 -2.87 -15.22
CA CYS A 30 0.83 -1.40 -15.18
C CYS A 30 2.14 -0.67 -15.53
N GLY A 31 3.20 -1.37 -15.89
CA GLY A 31 4.48 -0.74 -16.26
C GLY A 31 5.12 0.09 -15.14
N ALA A 32 4.86 -0.27 -13.87
CA ALA A 32 5.45 0.44 -12.74
C ALA A 32 6.97 0.18 -12.67
N PRO A 33 7.82 1.24 -12.63
CA PRO A 33 9.25 1.07 -12.41
C PRO A 33 9.54 0.38 -11.07
N ASP A 34 10.49 -0.57 -11.08
CA ASP A 34 10.83 -1.38 -9.90
C ASP A 34 11.25 -0.52 -8.69
N GLU A 35 11.89 0.61 -8.92
CA GLU A 35 12.33 1.56 -7.88
C GLU A 35 11.19 2.17 -7.06
N PHE A 36 9.94 2.16 -7.57
CA PHE A 36 8.77 2.70 -6.85
C PHE A 36 7.93 1.61 -6.19
N ILE A 37 8.16 0.36 -6.55
CA ILE A 37 7.39 -0.80 -6.06
C ILE A 37 8.24 -1.79 -5.25
N THR A 38 9.47 -1.38 -4.90
CA THR A 38 10.36 -2.13 -4.01
C THR A 38 10.50 -1.37 -2.69
N SER A 39 10.26 -2.06 -1.58
CA SER A 39 10.49 -1.50 -0.25
C SER A 39 11.96 -1.61 0.11
N ASP A 40 12.54 -0.52 0.59
CA ASP A 40 13.91 -0.49 1.11
C ASP A 40 13.98 -1.07 2.54
N GLU A 41 12.85 -1.04 3.27
CA GLU A 41 12.71 -1.52 4.63
C GLU A 41 11.95 -2.86 4.69
N ALA A 42 12.33 -3.70 5.65
CA ALA A 42 11.65 -4.96 5.91
C ALA A 42 10.30 -4.73 6.62
N LEU A 43 9.23 -5.36 6.12
CA LEU A 43 7.94 -5.43 6.78
C LEU A 43 7.91 -6.67 7.69
N ALA A 44 8.56 -6.55 8.85
CA ALA A 44 8.85 -7.68 9.73
C ALA A 44 7.60 -8.33 10.33
N GLN A 45 6.58 -7.53 10.68
CA GLN A 45 5.35 -8.03 11.28
C GLN A 45 4.46 -8.72 10.23
N VAL A 46 4.39 -8.16 9.01
CA VAL A 46 3.72 -8.80 7.88
C VAL A 46 4.40 -10.11 7.53
N SER A 47 5.75 -10.12 7.45
CA SER A 47 6.53 -11.32 7.15
C SER A 47 6.35 -12.41 8.20
N ALA A 48 6.34 -12.06 9.48
CA ALA A 48 6.12 -13.00 10.58
C ALA A 48 4.71 -13.62 10.51
N ALA A 49 3.67 -12.80 10.28
CA ALA A 49 2.30 -13.29 10.17
C ALA A 49 2.11 -14.23 8.96
N ILE A 50 2.65 -13.86 7.78
CA ILE A 50 2.62 -14.72 6.59
C ILE A 50 3.34 -16.04 6.84
N SER A 51 4.53 -16.01 7.46
CA SER A 51 5.32 -17.21 7.77
C SER A 51 4.63 -18.13 8.76
N ALA A 52 3.88 -17.57 9.70
CA ALA A 52 3.07 -18.33 10.66
C ALA A 52 1.77 -18.89 10.04
N GLY A 53 1.41 -18.53 8.81
CA GLY A 53 0.14 -18.88 8.18
C GLY A 53 -1.08 -18.22 8.86
N GLY A 54 -0.84 -17.18 9.65
CA GLY A 54 -1.87 -16.41 10.34
C GLY A 54 -2.49 -15.33 9.46
N PRO A 55 -3.58 -14.69 9.93
CA PRO A 55 -4.16 -13.58 9.23
C PRO A 55 -3.22 -12.37 9.29
N VAL A 56 -3.27 -11.54 8.24
CA VAL A 56 -2.64 -10.22 8.20
C VAL A 56 -3.75 -9.16 8.28
N ASP A 57 -3.84 -8.49 9.42
CA ASP A 57 -4.75 -7.37 9.62
C ASP A 57 -4.10 -6.08 9.13
N ILE A 58 -4.78 -5.38 8.24
CA ILE A 58 -4.31 -4.17 7.57
C ILE A 58 -5.23 -3.02 7.96
N LEU A 59 -4.64 -1.92 8.44
CA LEU A 59 -5.34 -0.64 8.59
C LEU A 59 -4.91 0.29 7.46
N ALA A 60 -5.85 0.74 6.63
CA ALA A 60 -5.62 1.83 5.70
C ALA A 60 -6.28 3.10 6.24
N ILE A 61 -5.48 4.14 6.42
CA ILE A 61 -5.96 5.44 6.89
C ILE A 61 -5.58 6.53 5.89
N GLY A 62 -6.53 7.43 5.57
CA GLY A 62 -6.28 8.45 4.57
C GLY A 62 -7.50 9.28 4.19
N SER A 63 -7.32 10.09 3.15
CA SER A 63 -8.39 10.97 2.65
C SER A 63 -9.19 10.30 1.51
N ALA A 64 -9.77 11.08 0.62
CA ALA A 64 -10.73 10.63 -0.39
C ALA A 64 -10.30 9.42 -1.22
N THR A 65 -9.04 9.35 -1.66
CA THR A 65 -8.53 8.25 -2.49
C THR A 65 -8.37 6.93 -1.74
N THR A 66 -8.16 7.00 -0.42
CA THR A 66 -8.09 5.82 0.45
C THR A 66 -9.46 5.25 0.78
N ILE A 67 -10.45 6.11 1.05
CA ILE A 67 -11.80 5.67 1.44
C ILE A 67 -12.72 5.35 0.25
N GLY A 68 -12.30 5.73 -0.96
CA GLY A 68 -13.10 5.59 -2.17
C GLY A 68 -14.17 6.66 -2.36
N ALA A 69 -15.00 6.50 -3.38
CA ALA A 69 -16.06 7.44 -3.68
C ALA A 69 -17.17 7.40 -2.60
N VAL A 70 -17.26 8.47 -1.83
CA VAL A 70 -18.35 8.70 -0.88
C VAL A 70 -19.40 9.56 -1.56
N THR A 71 -20.59 9.03 -1.79
CA THR A 71 -21.74 9.84 -2.24
C THR A 71 -22.38 10.59 -1.07
N ALA A 72 -23.22 11.58 -1.32
CA ALA A 72 -23.98 12.27 -0.29
C ALA A 72 -24.85 11.34 0.57
N ALA A 73 -25.13 10.13 0.10
CA ALA A 73 -25.86 9.08 0.81
C ALA A 73 -24.96 8.14 1.65
N GLY A 74 -23.65 8.44 1.72
CA GLY A 74 -22.63 7.58 2.37
C GLY A 74 -21.84 6.75 1.35
N ALA A 75 -20.75 6.11 1.81
CA ALA A 75 -19.99 5.17 0.97
C ALA A 75 -20.84 3.93 0.72
N SER A 76 -21.18 3.66 -0.53
CA SER A 76 -21.65 2.33 -0.87
C SER A 76 -20.50 1.34 -0.76
N ALA A 77 -20.77 0.10 -0.31
CA ALA A 77 -19.73 -0.93 -0.22
C ALA A 77 -19.00 -1.14 -1.57
N SER A 78 -19.70 -1.00 -2.70
CA SER A 78 -19.13 -1.10 -4.05
C SER A 78 -18.19 0.06 -4.39
N ALA A 79 -18.51 1.29 -3.98
CA ALA A 79 -17.66 2.46 -4.22
C ALA A 79 -16.38 2.41 -3.36
N ALA A 80 -16.47 1.89 -2.13
CA ALA A 80 -15.30 1.64 -1.31
C ALA A 80 -14.38 0.58 -1.93
N GLN A 81 -14.94 -0.52 -2.44
CA GLN A 81 -14.17 -1.62 -3.07
C GLN A 81 -13.39 -1.18 -4.31
N GLY A 82 -13.77 -0.07 -4.96
CA GLY A 82 -13.01 0.54 -6.06
C GLY A 82 -11.72 1.24 -5.62
N ALA A 83 -11.53 1.57 -4.34
CA ALA A 83 -10.35 2.27 -3.86
C ALA A 83 -9.10 1.37 -3.84
N PHE A 84 -7.92 1.99 -4.04
CA PHE A 84 -6.65 1.26 -4.16
C PHE A 84 -6.33 0.34 -2.96
N PRO A 85 -6.69 0.61 -1.67
CA PRO A 85 -6.39 -0.32 -0.59
C PRO A 85 -7.13 -1.66 -0.71
N TYR A 86 -8.37 -1.63 -1.23
CA TYR A 86 -9.13 -2.86 -1.51
C TYR A 86 -8.53 -3.65 -2.67
N ARG A 87 -8.13 -2.94 -3.76
CA ARG A 87 -7.43 -3.54 -4.91
C ARG A 87 -6.11 -4.19 -4.48
N MET A 88 -5.35 -3.51 -3.62
CA MET A 88 -4.13 -4.06 -3.01
C MET A 88 -4.41 -5.34 -2.23
N THR A 89 -5.41 -5.32 -1.35
CA THR A 89 -5.76 -6.48 -0.52
C THR A 89 -6.17 -7.66 -1.40
N HIS A 90 -6.89 -7.41 -2.49
CA HIS A 90 -7.28 -8.43 -3.45
C HIS A 90 -6.06 -9.03 -4.18
N ALA A 91 -5.09 -8.18 -4.58
CA ALA A 91 -3.85 -8.62 -5.20
C ALA A 91 -2.97 -9.43 -4.23
N LEU A 92 -2.86 -9.02 -2.96
CA LEU A 92 -2.18 -9.77 -1.91
C LEU A 92 -2.82 -11.15 -1.69
N GLN A 93 -4.16 -11.20 -1.62
CA GLN A 93 -4.89 -12.46 -1.44
C GLN A 93 -4.66 -13.43 -2.62
N ALA A 94 -4.59 -12.91 -3.85
CA ALA A 94 -4.28 -13.72 -5.03
C ALA A 94 -2.83 -14.23 -5.02
N ALA A 95 -1.87 -13.39 -4.59
CA ALA A 95 -0.46 -13.75 -4.54
C ALA A 95 -0.11 -14.73 -3.40
N VAL A 96 -0.81 -14.63 -2.26
CA VAL A 96 -0.57 -15.47 -1.07
C VAL A 96 -1.90 -16.12 -0.62
N PRO A 97 -2.44 -17.08 -1.38
CA PRO A 97 -3.80 -17.60 -1.17
C PRO A 97 -4.00 -18.36 0.15
N LYS A 98 -2.92 -18.77 0.81
CA LYS A 98 -2.97 -19.50 2.08
C LYS A 98 -3.10 -18.60 3.32
N VAL A 99 -2.91 -17.29 3.14
CA VAL A 99 -2.98 -16.28 4.20
C VAL A 99 -4.24 -15.44 4.00
N GLN A 100 -4.96 -15.15 5.07
CA GLN A 100 -6.11 -14.26 5.02
C GLN A 100 -5.67 -12.83 5.24
N PHE A 101 -5.94 -11.94 4.28
CA PHE A 101 -5.73 -10.51 4.42
C PHE A 101 -7.04 -9.81 4.78
N ARG A 102 -7.07 -9.10 5.90
CA ARG A 102 -8.26 -8.41 6.42
C ARG A 102 -8.01 -6.91 6.46
N LEU A 103 -8.79 -6.16 5.69
CA LEU A 103 -8.63 -4.72 5.54
C LEU A 103 -9.65 -3.96 6.40
N THR A 104 -9.16 -3.03 7.20
CA THR A 104 -9.94 -1.99 7.86
C THR A 104 -9.59 -0.65 7.25
N VAL A 105 -10.57 0.13 6.82
CA VAL A 105 -10.36 1.46 6.26
C VAL A 105 -10.93 2.52 7.21
N ARG A 106 -10.15 3.56 7.48
CA ARG A 106 -10.54 4.72 8.27
C ARG A 106 -10.15 5.99 7.54
N GLY A 107 -10.82 7.08 7.84
CA GLY A 107 -10.53 8.38 7.25
C GLY A 107 -11.76 9.11 6.77
N GLY A 108 -11.53 10.16 6.00
CA GLY A 108 -12.60 11.02 5.47
C GLY A 108 -12.10 11.95 4.37
N ARG A 109 -13.03 12.41 3.54
CA ARG A 109 -12.71 13.34 2.45
C ARG A 109 -12.10 14.63 3.01
N GLY A 110 -10.90 14.97 2.56
CA GLY A 110 -10.22 16.23 2.91
C GLY A 110 -9.62 16.25 4.31
N LEU A 111 -9.53 15.12 5.02
CA LEU A 111 -8.86 15.07 6.32
C LEU A 111 -7.35 15.27 6.17
N THR A 112 -6.79 16.02 7.10
CA THR A 112 -5.34 16.21 7.31
C THR A 112 -4.77 15.09 8.19
N ALA A 113 -3.44 15.01 8.30
CA ALA A 113 -2.76 14.10 9.23
C ALA A 113 -3.19 14.36 10.69
N GLU A 114 -3.38 15.61 11.08
CA GLU A 114 -3.86 16.01 12.41
C GLU A 114 -5.26 15.43 12.70
N GLU A 115 -6.17 15.53 11.74
CA GLU A 115 -7.53 14.99 11.85
C GLU A 115 -7.56 13.45 11.76
N MET A 116 -6.55 12.83 11.13
CA MET A 116 -6.42 11.37 11.01
C MET A 116 -5.76 10.71 12.23
N LEU A 117 -4.89 11.42 12.95
CA LEU A 117 -4.14 10.87 14.09
C LEU A 117 -5.05 10.30 15.19
N PRO A 118 -6.14 10.96 15.61
CA PRO A 118 -7.10 10.37 16.56
C PRO A 118 -7.78 9.11 16.02
N LEU A 119 -8.01 9.02 14.70
CA LEU A 119 -8.60 7.84 14.08
C LEU A 119 -7.63 6.66 14.08
N LEU A 120 -6.33 6.94 13.83
CA LEU A 120 -5.26 5.97 13.95
C LEU A 120 -5.17 5.43 15.37
N GLU A 121 -5.08 6.31 16.36
CA GLU A 121 -5.01 5.94 17.77
C GLU A 121 -6.20 5.11 18.22
N ALA A 122 -7.42 5.49 17.84
CA ALA A 122 -8.63 4.75 18.16
C ALA A 122 -8.65 3.35 17.52
N ALA A 123 -8.18 3.21 16.27
CA ALA A 123 -8.10 1.93 15.60
C ALA A 123 -7.07 1.00 16.26
N LEU A 124 -5.88 1.51 16.59
CA LEU A 124 -4.81 0.76 17.25
C LEU A 124 -5.18 0.30 18.67
N LYS A 125 -6.05 1.04 19.37
CA LYS A 125 -6.61 0.63 20.68
C LYS A 125 -7.63 -0.50 20.57
N GLN A 126 -8.31 -0.61 19.44
CA GLN A 126 -9.37 -1.61 19.22
C GLN A 126 -8.84 -2.95 18.75
N GLN A 127 -7.77 -2.95 17.94
CA GLN A 127 -7.27 -4.13 17.28
C GLN A 127 -5.77 -3.99 16.99
N HIS A 128 -5.04 -5.10 17.01
CA HIS A 128 -3.67 -5.16 16.51
C HIS A 128 -3.67 -5.26 14.98
N TYR A 129 -2.81 -4.48 14.32
CA TYR A 129 -2.60 -4.51 12.87
C TYR A 129 -1.14 -4.85 12.58
N GLN A 130 -0.90 -5.82 11.70
CA GLN A 130 0.45 -6.14 11.21
C GLN A 130 0.94 -5.06 10.24
N LEU A 131 0.02 -4.41 9.52
CA LEU A 131 0.34 -3.36 8.55
C LEU A 131 -0.58 -2.17 8.72
N VAL A 132 0.01 -0.99 8.82
CA VAL A 132 -0.68 0.29 8.74
C VAL A 132 -0.24 1.01 7.46
N LEU A 133 -1.20 1.38 6.62
CA LEU A 133 -1.03 2.22 5.45
C LEU A 133 -1.55 3.61 5.80
N TRP A 134 -0.70 4.63 5.79
CA TRP A 134 -1.12 6.00 6.10
C TRP A 134 -0.86 6.93 4.92
N GLN A 135 -1.94 7.32 4.23
CA GLN A 135 -1.91 8.25 3.11
C GLN A 135 -2.21 9.67 3.58
N THR A 136 -1.25 10.59 3.36
CA THR A 136 -1.37 11.99 3.77
C THR A 136 -0.53 12.94 2.90
N GLY A 137 -0.38 14.19 3.28
CA GLY A 137 0.43 15.20 2.60
C GLY A 137 -0.28 15.96 1.47
N THR A 138 -1.24 15.34 0.77
CA THR A 138 -1.96 16.01 -0.32
C THR A 138 -2.87 17.14 0.18
N VAL A 139 -3.62 16.87 1.24
CA VAL A 139 -4.57 17.88 1.80
C VAL A 139 -3.80 19.01 2.46
N GLU A 140 -2.73 18.69 3.15
CA GLU A 140 -1.81 19.64 3.76
C GLU A 140 -1.23 20.59 2.71
N ALA A 141 -0.71 20.04 1.61
CA ALA A 141 -0.16 20.83 0.51
C ALA A 141 -1.22 21.73 -0.14
N VAL A 142 -2.42 21.21 -0.42
CA VAL A 142 -3.52 22.00 -1.00
C VAL A 142 -3.96 23.14 -0.08
N ARG A 143 -3.94 22.93 1.26
CA ARG A 143 -4.31 23.95 2.26
C ARG A 143 -3.16 24.85 2.64
N GLY A 144 -1.93 24.62 2.16
CA GLY A 144 -0.74 25.38 2.52
C GLY A 144 -0.37 25.28 4.00
N LEU A 145 -0.63 24.12 4.63
CA LEU A 145 -0.26 23.87 6.02
C LEU A 145 1.25 23.71 6.15
N ARG A 146 1.82 24.07 7.31
CA ARG A 146 3.27 24.02 7.49
C ARG A 146 3.80 22.59 7.42
N PRO A 147 4.84 22.31 6.60
CA PRO A 147 5.47 20.98 6.52
C PRO A 147 6.02 20.49 7.88
N ASP A 148 6.57 21.39 8.70
CA ASP A 148 7.09 21.03 10.05
C ASP A 148 6.00 20.44 10.94
N GLY A 149 4.77 20.97 10.88
CA GLY A 149 3.62 20.40 11.62
C GLY A 149 3.27 18.99 11.15
N LEU A 150 3.39 18.72 9.85
CA LEU A 150 3.21 17.37 9.30
C LEU A 150 4.30 16.42 9.80
N LEU A 151 5.55 16.88 9.88
CA LEU A 151 6.68 16.09 10.38
C LEU A 151 6.41 15.58 11.80
N GLU A 152 6.01 16.46 12.71
CA GLU A 152 5.72 16.12 14.12
C GLU A 152 4.56 15.10 14.22
N LEU A 153 3.51 15.28 13.44
CA LEU A 153 2.35 14.37 13.40
C LEU A 153 2.73 12.99 12.89
N LEU A 154 3.55 12.91 11.84
CA LEU A 154 4.00 11.63 11.28
C LEU A 154 4.94 10.90 12.24
N HIS A 155 5.84 11.60 12.93
CA HIS A 155 6.65 11.02 14.00
C HIS A 155 5.79 10.40 15.10
N THR A 156 4.78 11.16 15.57
CA THR A 156 3.83 10.70 16.60
C THR A 156 3.10 9.43 16.14
N GLY A 157 2.58 9.43 14.91
CA GLY A 157 1.88 8.29 14.36
C GLY A 157 2.77 7.07 14.14
N ALA A 158 4.02 7.27 13.70
CA ALA A 158 5.00 6.20 13.55
C ALA A 158 5.32 5.55 14.90
N ASP A 159 5.51 6.34 15.95
CA ASP A 159 5.73 5.85 17.31
C ASP A 159 4.52 5.08 17.85
N LEU A 160 3.30 5.53 17.57
CA LEU A 160 2.08 4.81 17.94
C LEU A 160 2.02 3.43 17.26
N VAL A 161 2.22 3.37 15.95
CA VAL A 161 2.21 2.09 15.20
C VAL A 161 3.30 1.15 15.73
N ARG A 162 4.52 1.66 15.89
CA ARG A 162 5.64 0.88 16.43
C ARG A 162 5.36 0.34 17.84
N SER A 163 4.73 1.14 18.70
CA SER A 163 4.40 0.74 20.09
C SER A 163 3.40 -0.41 20.15
N THR A 164 2.59 -0.58 19.11
CA THR A 164 1.64 -1.70 18.99
C THR A 164 2.21 -2.90 18.24
N GLY A 165 3.46 -2.82 17.75
CA GLY A 165 4.12 -3.89 17.03
C GLY A 165 3.59 -4.06 15.59
N GLY A 166 3.26 -2.97 14.91
CA GLY A 166 2.87 -2.95 13.49
C GLY A 166 3.97 -2.40 12.60
N ASP A 167 3.96 -2.76 11.31
CA ASP A 167 4.75 -2.10 10.27
C ASP A 167 3.97 -0.90 9.73
N LEU A 168 4.66 0.22 9.46
CA LEU A 168 4.06 1.42 8.87
C LEU A 168 4.54 1.62 7.44
N VAL A 169 3.60 1.75 6.51
CA VAL A 169 3.86 2.25 5.15
C VAL A 169 3.19 3.61 4.99
N LEU A 170 4.00 4.65 4.89
CA LEU A 170 3.55 5.97 4.48
C LEU A 170 3.27 5.96 2.98
N ILE A 171 2.17 6.59 2.58
CA ILE A 171 1.81 6.78 1.17
C ILE A 171 1.82 8.28 0.90
N ASP A 172 2.75 8.74 0.11
CA ASP A 172 2.98 10.14 -0.15
C ASP A 172 1.88 10.81 -1.02
N PRO A 173 1.90 12.13 -1.23
CA PRO A 173 0.91 12.85 -2.03
C PRO A 173 0.68 12.23 -3.40
N GLN A 174 -0.54 12.34 -3.90
CA GLN A 174 -0.79 12.01 -5.31
C GLN A 174 -0.11 13.01 -6.26
N PHE A 175 0.39 12.52 -7.38
CA PHE A 175 0.86 13.43 -8.43
C PHE A 175 -0.30 14.24 -9.02
N SER A 176 -0.09 15.53 -9.14
CA SER A 176 -0.98 16.46 -9.81
C SER A 176 -0.15 17.62 -10.37
N ARG A 177 -0.34 17.95 -11.65
CA ARG A 177 0.31 19.13 -12.26
C ARG A 177 -0.18 20.41 -11.62
N PHE A 178 -1.47 20.44 -11.26
CA PHE A 178 -2.04 21.57 -10.52
C PHE A 178 -1.34 21.74 -9.17
N LEU A 179 -1.16 20.67 -8.41
CA LEU A 179 -0.49 20.72 -7.12
C LEU A 179 0.95 21.23 -7.27
N ARG A 180 1.71 20.69 -8.21
CA ARG A 180 3.08 21.14 -8.49
C ARG A 180 3.19 22.59 -8.92
N ALA A 181 2.20 23.11 -9.64
CA ALA A 181 2.22 24.51 -10.12
C ALA A 181 1.81 25.51 -9.04
N ASN A 182 1.09 25.09 -8.00
CA ASN A 182 0.45 26.01 -7.05
C ASN A 182 0.93 25.83 -5.61
N THR A 183 1.71 24.78 -5.30
CA THR A 183 2.21 24.50 -3.96
C THR A 183 3.66 24.03 -4.00
N ASP A 184 4.39 24.19 -2.90
CA ASP A 184 5.70 23.57 -2.70
C ASP A 184 5.50 22.10 -2.24
N VAL A 185 5.07 21.24 -3.17
CA VAL A 185 4.83 19.83 -2.86
C VAL A 185 6.10 19.10 -2.44
N ASP A 186 7.26 19.55 -2.92
CA ASP A 186 8.55 18.92 -2.63
C ASP A 186 8.89 19.02 -1.12
N ALA A 187 8.45 20.08 -0.43
CA ALA A 187 8.61 20.19 1.01
C ALA A 187 7.85 19.07 1.77
N TYR A 188 6.66 18.71 1.33
CA TYR A 188 5.88 17.62 1.95
C TYR A 188 6.43 16.24 1.60
N LEU A 189 6.92 16.05 0.37
CA LEU A 189 7.63 14.83 -0.02
C LEU A 189 8.90 14.63 0.82
N GLY A 190 9.67 15.71 1.03
CA GLY A 190 10.88 15.70 1.87
C GLY A 190 10.58 15.32 3.32
N VAL A 191 9.50 15.83 3.91
CA VAL A 191 9.04 15.44 5.26
C VAL A 191 8.77 13.94 5.32
N MET A 192 8.04 13.38 4.36
CA MET A 192 7.71 11.96 4.36
C MET A 192 8.93 11.08 4.16
N GLN A 193 9.89 11.50 3.30
CA GLN A 193 11.18 10.83 3.14
C GLN A 193 11.99 10.84 4.45
N GLN A 194 11.98 11.97 5.17
CA GLN A 194 12.65 12.08 6.47
C GLN A 194 12.06 11.11 7.49
N VAL A 195 10.73 11.02 7.61
CA VAL A 195 10.08 10.08 8.54
C VAL A 195 10.33 8.63 8.16
N ALA A 196 10.43 8.33 6.86
CA ALA A 196 10.74 6.98 6.37
C ALA A 196 12.16 6.49 6.74
N THR A 197 13.03 7.36 7.29
CA THR A 197 14.31 6.92 7.87
C THR A 197 14.18 6.30 9.26
N MET A 198 12.98 6.36 9.87
CA MET A 198 12.72 5.72 11.16
C MET A 198 12.59 4.20 10.99
N PRO A 199 13.14 3.40 11.94
CA PRO A 199 12.99 1.95 11.90
C PRO A 199 11.52 1.50 11.85
N GLY A 200 11.18 0.58 10.95
CA GLY A 200 9.83 0.04 10.78
C GLY A 200 8.88 0.97 10.02
N VAL A 201 9.40 2.01 9.36
CA VAL A 201 8.64 2.92 8.50
C VAL A 201 9.15 2.79 7.07
N SER A 202 8.26 2.44 6.15
CA SER A 202 8.52 2.42 4.71
C SER A 202 7.77 3.54 4.01
N LEU A 203 8.24 3.97 2.84
CA LEU A 203 7.59 5.00 2.03
C LEU A 203 7.21 4.45 0.65
N PHE A 204 5.91 4.35 0.38
CA PHE A 204 5.41 4.10 -0.96
C PHE A 204 5.34 5.42 -1.74
N ARG A 205 6.26 5.61 -2.69
CA ARG A 205 6.47 6.83 -3.48
C ARG A 205 5.40 6.98 -4.58
N ARG A 206 4.14 7.14 -4.15
CA ARG A 206 2.99 7.25 -5.05
C ARG A 206 3.10 8.44 -6.00
N PHE A 207 3.66 9.57 -5.53
CA PHE A 207 3.84 10.77 -6.34
C PHE A 207 4.73 10.50 -7.56
N ASP A 208 5.89 9.89 -7.33
CA ASP A 208 6.83 9.60 -8.40
C ASP A 208 6.30 8.52 -9.34
N LEU A 209 5.66 7.48 -8.81
CA LEU A 209 5.02 6.42 -9.59
C LEU A 209 3.94 6.98 -10.54
N MET A 210 3.02 7.79 -10.01
CA MET A 210 1.97 8.42 -10.82
C MET A 210 2.55 9.39 -11.85
N ARG A 211 3.64 10.09 -11.50
CA ARG A 211 4.35 10.99 -12.43
C ARG A 211 5.00 10.21 -13.57
N ALA A 212 5.61 9.06 -13.27
CA ALA A 212 6.18 8.18 -14.30
C ALA A 212 5.09 7.72 -15.27
N TRP A 213 3.98 7.16 -14.79
CA TRP A 213 2.87 6.76 -15.64
C TRP A 213 2.33 7.89 -16.52
N ALA A 214 2.17 9.09 -15.95
CA ALA A 214 1.65 10.25 -16.69
C ALA A 214 2.64 10.76 -17.77
N ASN A 215 3.96 10.57 -17.58
CA ASN A 215 4.98 10.96 -18.53
C ASN A 215 5.16 9.93 -19.65
N ASP A 216 5.01 8.65 -19.36
CA ASP A 216 5.21 7.55 -20.31
C ASP A 216 3.98 7.31 -21.21
N GLY A 217 2.97 8.19 -21.13
CA GLY A 217 1.74 8.08 -21.92
C GLY A 217 0.78 7.00 -21.40
N GLY A 218 0.98 6.52 -20.17
CA GLY A 218 0.11 5.58 -19.46
C GLY A 218 -1.07 6.29 -18.79
N ILE A 219 -1.27 6.03 -17.50
CA ILE A 219 -2.42 6.56 -16.75
C ILE A 219 -2.19 8.03 -16.38
N ASP A 220 -3.02 8.92 -16.92
CA ASP A 220 -3.02 10.35 -16.63
C ASP A 220 -4.44 10.87 -16.39
N LEU A 221 -4.83 10.91 -15.12
CA LEU A 221 -6.18 11.32 -14.72
C LEU A 221 -6.51 12.78 -15.09
N GLU A 222 -5.50 13.68 -15.06
CA GLU A 222 -5.72 15.11 -15.37
C GLU A 222 -5.94 15.36 -16.87
N ARG A 223 -5.36 14.53 -17.72
CA ARG A 223 -5.49 14.63 -19.19
C ARG A 223 -6.59 13.73 -19.74
N ALA A 224 -7.17 12.85 -18.93
CA ALA A 224 -8.25 11.98 -19.36
C ALA A 224 -9.45 12.81 -19.85
N PRO A 225 -10.02 12.50 -21.03
CA PRO A 225 -11.24 13.12 -21.51
C PRO A 225 -12.36 12.99 -20.47
N LYS A 226 -13.24 14.00 -20.37
CA LYS A 226 -14.31 14.01 -19.35
C LYS A 226 -15.17 12.75 -19.37
N ALA A 227 -15.45 12.19 -20.55
CA ALA A 227 -16.22 10.96 -20.70
C ALA A 227 -15.49 9.69 -20.23
N GLU A 228 -14.16 9.74 -20.07
CA GLU A 228 -13.31 8.61 -19.71
C GLU A 228 -12.74 8.72 -18.29
N ARG A 229 -13.03 9.80 -17.57
CA ARG A 229 -12.45 10.07 -16.24
C ARG A 229 -12.75 8.99 -15.21
N ASP A 230 -13.96 8.46 -15.22
CA ASP A 230 -14.33 7.41 -14.26
C ASP A 230 -13.56 6.12 -14.55
N LYS A 231 -13.39 5.77 -15.84
CA LYS A 231 -12.54 4.64 -16.23
C LYS A 231 -11.07 4.88 -15.88
N ALA A 232 -10.54 6.06 -16.17
CA ALA A 232 -9.15 6.41 -15.84
C ALA A 232 -8.90 6.38 -14.33
N LEU A 233 -9.90 6.77 -13.52
CA LEU A 233 -9.82 6.66 -12.05
C LEU A 233 -9.85 5.21 -11.59
N ASP A 234 -10.68 4.36 -12.19
CA ASP A 234 -10.73 2.92 -11.88
C ASP A 234 -9.41 2.24 -12.26
N ASP A 235 -8.90 2.49 -13.47
CA ASP A 235 -7.61 1.99 -13.93
C ASP A 235 -6.46 2.45 -13.00
N LEU A 236 -6.46 3.72 -12.57
CA LEU A 236 -5.48 4.25 -11.63
C LEU A 236 -5.53 3.53 -10.28
N ASN A 237 -6.73 3.34 -9.72
CA ASN A 237 -6.87 2.64 -8.44
C ASN A 237 -6.43 1.18 -8.55
N ASP A 238 -6.72 0.51 -9.67
CA ASP A 238 -6.29 -0.86 -9.91
C ASP A 238 -4.76 -0.96 -9.97
N CYS A 239 -4.11 -0.10 -10.76
CA CYS A 239 -2.66 -0.06 -10.87
C CYS A 239 -1.96 0.34 -9.56
N LEU A 240 -2.50 1.32 -8.82
CA LEU A 240 -1.98 1.67 -7.49
C LEU A 240 -2.10 0.51 -6.51
N GLY A 241 -3.24 -0.19 -6.54
CA GLY A 241 -3.44 -1.37 -5.69
C GLY A 241 -2.44 -2.49 -5.99
N GLN A 242 -2.23 -2.79 -7.26
CA GLN A 242 -1.24 -3.79 -7.70
C GLN A 242 0.19 -3.37 -7.33
N ALA A 243 0.57 -2.12 -7.60
CA ALA A 243 1.89 -1.59 -7.27
C ALA A 243 2.17 -1.63 -5.75
N LEU A 244 1.18 -1.23 -4.93
CA LEU A 244 1.30 -1.27 -3.48
C LEU A 244 1.35 -2.71 -2.94
N ALA A 245 0.60 -3.65 -3.54
CA ALA A 245 0.69 -5.06 -3.18
C ALA A 245 2.10 -5.63 -3.43
N ARG A 246 2.70 -5.28 -4.58
CA ARG A 246 4.07 -5.67 -4.87
C ARG A 246 5.06 -5.03 -3.90
N PHE A 247 4.90 -3.74 -3.59
CA PHE A 247 5.71 -3.04 -2.60
C PHE A 247 5.68 -3.77 -1.23
N VAL A 248 4.50 -4.14 -0.76
CA VAL A 248 4.34 -4.90 0.50
C VAL A 248 5.03 -6.25 0.41
N LEU A 249 4.84 -7.00 -0.68
CA LEU A 249 5.49 -8.31 -0.84
C LEU A 249 7.01 -8.20 -0.94
N SER A 250 7.54 -7.15 -1.57
CA SER A 250 8.99 -6.93 -1.62
C SER A 250 9.58 -6.69 -0.23
N GLY A 251 8.89 -5.94 0.65
CA GLY A 251 9.30 -5.75 2.05
C GLY A 251 9.26 -7.04 2.88
N VAL A 252 8.39 -8.00 2.54
CA VAL A 252 8.40 -9.35 3.12
C VAL A 252 9.62 -10.14 2.66
N ASP A 253 10.01 -10.01 1.40
CA ASP A 253 11.12 -10.76 0.80
C ASP A 253 12.51 -10.26 1.24
N VAL A 254 12.64 -9.01 1.70
CA VAL A 254 13.90 -8.47 2.26
C VAL A 254 14.44 -9.35 3.40
N LEU A 255 13.58 -9.94 4.21
CA LEU A 255 13.95 -10.81 5.33
C LEU A 255 14.34 -12.24 4.91
N LYS A 256 14.15 -12.61 3.63
CA LYS A 256 14.49 -13.94 3.11
C LYS A 256 15.86 -14.00 2.43
N LYS A 257 16.52 -12.85 2.28
CA LYS A 257 17.87 -12.72 1.72
C LYS A 257 18.91 -12.71 2.83
#